data_88a4c7f5669649115ac3fbe85dbb685c
#
_entry.id   88a4c7f5669649115ac3fbe85dbb685c
#
_cell.length_a   1.000
_cell.length_b   1.000
_cell.length_c   1.000
_cell.angle_alpha   90.00
_cell.angle_beta   90.00
_cell.angle_gamma   90.00
#
_symmetry.space_group_name_H-M   'P 1'
#
loop_
_entity.id
_entity.type
_entity.pdbx_description
1 polymer ?
#
loop_
_entity_poly.entity_id
_entity_poly.type
_entity_poly.pdbx_seq_one_letter_code
_entity_poly.pdbx_strand_id
1 'polypeptide(L)'
;MIIILKTAFKWLLRVLALIVLVFLIPVGCALTSHWTGDDRNADWRTARQDSSGIMTDVVSVDEAVIQVYAARAFRWRGAFGVHSWVAVKPQGADHFTRLEVMGFNVARGGEAVRIARGVPDGYWYGNPPVLLRDLRGGEEVDRLIERLYEASGRYPYHHEYRIWPGPNSNTYIAYLAREVPELRVNLPSTAIGKDYLPDGGVFAKAPSGTGIQLSLAGLFGVLLAREEGLEVNFLGLNAGVDFWPLALNLPGVGRIGMPVHAPLHDN
;
A
#
# COMPACT_ATOMS: atom_id res chain seq x y z
N MET A 1 -39.91 -25.94 -6.64
CA MET A 1 -38.63 -26.35 -6.02
C MET A 1 -37.49 -26.53 -7.06
N ILE A 2 -37.64 -27.39 -8.09
CA ILE A 2 -36.59 -27.65 -9.09
C ILE A 2 -36.16 -26.41 -9.90
N ILE A 3 -37.08 -25.53 -10.29
CA ILE A 3 -36.76 -24.29 -11.03
C ILE A 3 -35.93 -23.32 -10.18
N ILE A 4 -36.28 -23.16 -8.91
CA ILE A 4 -35.54 -22.29 -7.98
C ILE A 4 -34.09 -22.83 -7.81
N LEU A 5 -33.94 -24.15 -7.67
CA LEU A 5 -32.63 -24.78 -7.50
C LEU A 5 -31.74 -24.59 -8.75
N LYS A 6 -32.34 -24.75 -9.96
CA LYS A 6 -31.63 -24.51 -11.22
C LYS A 6 -31.21 -23.05 -11.39
N THR A 7 -32.05 -22.11 -10.97
CA THR A 7 -31.73 -20.67 -11.01
C THR A 7 -30.63 -20.33 -10.04
N ALA A 8 -30.70 -20.79 -8.79
CA ALA A 8 -29.66 -20.61 -7.78
C ALA A 8 -28.31 -21.19 -8.25
N PHE A 9 -28.30 -22.37 -8.83
CA PHE A 9 -27.11 -23.01 -9.39
C PHE A 9 -26.47 -22.19 -10.51
N LYS A 10 -27.29 -21.66 -11.45
CA LYS A 10 -26.79 -20.76 -12.51
C LYS A 10 -26.16 -19.49 -11.95
N TRP A 11 -26.75 -18.90 -10.91
CA TRP A 11 -26.19 -17.72 -10.25
C TRP A 11 -24.87 -18.05 -9.54
N LEU A 12 -24.79 -19.19 -8.84
CA LEU A 12 -23.54 -19.66 -8.24
C LEU A 12 -22.43 -19.80 -9.28
N LEU A 13 -22.69 -20.42 -10.41
CA LEU A 13 -21.71 -20.55 -11.50
C LEU A 13 -21.27 -19.20 -12.05
N ARG A 14 -22.17 -18.22 -12.18
CA ARG A 14 -21.82 -16.86 -12.63
C ARG A 14 -20.94 -16.16 -11.63
N VAL A 15 -21.23 -16.27 -10.32
CA VAL A 15 -20.40 -15.69 -9.26
C VAL A 15 -19.01 -16.33 -9.24
N LEU A 16 -18.93 -17.66 -9.33
CA LEU A 16 -17.66 -18.37 -9.43
C LEU A 16 -16.86 -17.95 -10.66
N ALA A 17 -17.51 -17.84 -11.83
CA ALA A 17 -16.85 -17.36 -13.05
C ALA A 17 -16.32 -15.94 -12.89
N LEU A 18 -17.08 -15.05 -12.24
CA LEU A 18 -16.65 -13.68 -11.96
C LEU A 18 -15.44 -13.65 -11.01
N ILE A 19 -15.44 -14.46 -9.94
CA ILE A 19 -14.30 -14.59 -9.04
C ILE A 19 -13.05 -15.07 -9.79
N VAL A 20 -13.19 -16.09 -10.63
CA VAL A 20 -12.07 -16.58 -11.45
C VAL A 20 -11.56 -15.47 -12.38
N LEU A 21 -12.45 -14.79 -13.10
CA LEU A 21 -12.07 -13.75 -14.04
C LEU A 21 -11.38 -12.57 -13.38
N VAL A 22 -11.92 -12.07 -12.25
CA VAL A 22 -11.48 -10.84 -11.62
C VAL A 22 -10.31 -11.06 -10.67
N PHE A 23 -10.21 -12.21 -10.01
CA PHE A 23 -9.19 -12.47 -9.00
C PHE A 23 -8.16 -13.50 -9.43
N LEU A 24 -8.54 -14.66 -9.95
CA LEU A 24 -7.59 -15.73 -10.21
C LEU A 24 -6.80 -15.55 -11.51
N ILE A 25 -7.43 -15.06 -12.58
CA ILE A 25 -6.72 -14.82 -13.85
C ILE A 25 -5.64 -13.73 -13.69
N PRO A 26 -5.90 -12.53 -13.11
CA PRO A 26 -4.87 -11.53 -12.91
C PRO A 26 -3.73 -12.02 -12.01
N VAL A 27 -4.04 -12.75 -10.94
CA VAL A 27 -3.04 -13.37 -10.08
C VAL A 27 -2.17 -14.39 -10.85
N GLY A 28 -2.79 -15.22 -11.70
CA GLY A 28 -2.08 -16.15 -12.56
C GLY A 28 -1.14 -15.45 -13.56
N CYS A 29 -1.60 -14.36 -14.17
CA CYS A 29 -0.77 -13.53 -15.06
C CYS A 29 0.41 -12.90 -14.30
N ALA A 30 0.18 -12.37 -13.10
CA ALA A 30 1.22 -11.77 -12.28
C ALA A 30 2.27 -12.81 -11.84
N LEU A 31 1.85 -14.03 -11.49
CA LEU A 31 2.76 -15.13 -11.17
C LEU A 31 3.62 -15.54 -12.37
N THR A 32 3.02 -15.70 -13.55
CA THR A 32 3.77 -16.08 -14.75
C THR A 32 4.77 -15.00 -15.14
N SER A 33 4.38 -13.73 -15.11
CA SER A 33 5.28 -12.60 -15.36
C SER A 33 6.46 -12.58 -14.38
N HIS A 34 6.21 -12.81 -13.10
CA HIS A 34 7.27 -12.88 -12.09
C HIS A 34 8.20 -14.09 -12.30
N TRP A 35 7.68 -15.24 -12.72
CA TRP A 35 8.47 -16.46 -12.93
C TRP A 35 9.32 -16.42 -14.21
N THR A 36 8.96 -15.61 -15.18
CA THR A 36 9.75 -15.39 -16.40
C THR A 36 10.76 -14.26 -16.27
N GLY A 37 10.67 -13.44 -15.20
CA GLY A 37 11.59 -12.33 -14.91
C GLY A 37 12.89 -12.77 -14.24
N ASP A 38 13.90 -11.89 -14.27
CA ASP A 38 15.24 -12.13 -13.72
C ASP A 38 15.29 -12.11 -12.17
N ASP A 39 14.22 -11.65 -11.51
CA ASP A 39 14.15 -11.42 -10.06
C ASP A 39 14.10 -12.68 -9.20
N ARG A 40 13.97 -13.88 -9.80
CA ARG A 40 13.82 -15.16 -9.08
C ARG A 40 14.98 -15.48 -8.14
N ASN A 41 16.19 -15.11 -8.52
CA ASN A 41 17.42 -15.46 -7.83
C ASN A 41 18.05 -14.31 -7.05
N ALA A 42 17.32 -13.21 -6.84
CA ALA A 42 17.83 -12.05 -6.12
C ALA A 42 18.29 -12.44 -4.70
N ASP A 43 19.55 -12.13 -4.37
CA ASP A 43 20.08 -12.25 -3.03
C ASP A 43 19.83 -10.95 -2.27
N TRP A 44 19.20 -11.02 -1.11
CA TRP A 44 18.92 -9.87 -0.27
C TRP A 44 20.18 -9.11 0.18
N ARG A 45 21.35 -9.77 0.17
CA ARG A 45 22.63 -9.17 0.57
C ARG A 45 23.21 -8.27 -0.52
N THR A 46 22.94 -8.59 -1.78
CA THR A 46 23.50 -7.89 -2.95
C THR A 46 22.47 -7.06 -3.71
N ALA A 47 21.19 -7.22 -3.36
CA ALA A 47 20.10 -6.47 -4.00
C ALA A 47 20.25 -4.97 -3.76
N ARG A 48 19.99 -4.20 -4.81
CA ARG A 48 20.04 -2.73 -4.77
C ARG A 48 19.11 -2.16 -3.71
N GLN A 49 19.60 -1.14 -3.00
CA GLN A 49 18.84 -0.33 -2.03
C GLN A 49 19.21 1.16 -2.13
N ASP A 50 20.04 1.52 -3.11
CA ASP A 50 20.36 2.90 -3.46
C ASP A 50 19.16 3.65 -4.03
N SER A 51 19.26 4.97 -4.22
CA SER A 51 18.20 5.78 -4.82
C SER A 51 17.85 5.28 -6.22
N SER A 52 16.56 5.26 -6.52
CA SER A 52 16.04 4.97 -7.85
C SER A 52 16.07 6.18 -8.80
N GLY A 53 16.32 7.37 -8.26
CA GLY A 53 16.32 8.63 -9.00
C GLY A 53 14.91 9.15 -9.32
N ILE A 54 13.87 8.60 -8.71
CA ILE A 54 12.49 9.12 -8.89
C ILE A 54 12.36 10.51 -8.28
N MET A 55 13.05 10.74 -7.15
CA MET A 55 13.14 12.07 -6.56
C MET A 55 14.20 12.88 -7.30
N THR A 56 13.80 13.50 -8.42
CA THR A 56 14.71 14.26 -9.31
C THR A 56 15.00 15.66 -8.79
N ASP A 57 14.14 16.24 -7.97
CA ASP A 57 14.28 17.59 -7.50
C ASP A 57 15.14 17.65 -6.24
N VAL A 58 16.09 18.58 -6.24
CA VAL A 58 16.86 18.90 -5.05
C VAL A 58 15.91 19.48 -4.00
N VAL A 59 15.71 18.74 -2.93
CA VAL A 59 14.88 19.21 -1.81
C VAL A 59 15.67 20.24 -1.02
N SER A 60 15.13 21.47 -0.94
CA SER A 60 15.71 22.54 -0.13
C SER A 60 15.76 22.13 1.35
N VAL A 61 16.78 22.57 2.08
CA VAL A 61 16.86 22.39 3.53
C VAL A 61 15.66 23.03 4.23
N ASP A 62 15.20 24.17 3.72
CA ASP A 62 14.08 24.94 4.30
C ASP A 62 12.70 24.36 3.98
N GLU A 63 12.61 23.30 3.17
CA GLU A 63 11.36 22.67 2.78
C GLU A 63 11.11 21.41 3.62
N ALA A 64 9.94 21.32 4.26
CA ALA A 64 9.44 20.09 4.86
C ALA A 64 8.83 19.19 3.77
N VAL A 65 9.10 17.89 3.82
CA VAL A 65 8.68 16.93 2.79
C VAL A 65 8.11 15.66 3.42
N ILE A 66 6.98 15.20 2.89
CA ILE A 66 6.41 13.86 3.18
C ILE A 66 6.21 13.14 1.84
N GLN A 67 6.79 11.98 1.69
CA GLN A 67 6.65 11.13 0.52
C GLN A 67 6.22 9.74 0.92
N VAL A 68 5.24 9.18 0.21
CA VAL A 68 4.76 7.80 0.41
C VAL A 68 5.12 6.98 -0.82
N TYR A 69 5.73 5.84 -0.59
CA TYR A 69 6.21 4.95 -1.62
C TYR A 69 5.67 3.54 -1.46
N ALA A 70 5.63 2.82 -2.58
CA ALA A 70 5.42 1.38 -2.61
C ALA A 70 6.35 0.75 -3.66
N ALA A 71 6.89 -0.42 -3.37
CA ALA A 71 7.68 -1.21 -4.31
C ALA A 71 7.25 -2.68 -4.24
N ARG A 72 7.43 -3.43 -5.34
CA ARG A 72 7.16 -4.88 -5.32
C ARG A 72 7.90 -5.54 -4.17
N ALA A 73 7.22 -6.44 -3.47
CA ALA A 73 7.82 -7.18 -2.37
C ALA A 73 8.93 -8.11 -2.88
N PHE A 74 9.85 -8.45 -2.00
CA PHE A 74 11.02 -9.24 -2.38
C PHE A 74 10.66 -10.68 -2.79
N ARG A 75 11.27 -11.18 -3.87
CA ARG A 75 11.07 -12.50 -4.47
C ARG A 75 9.59 -12.76 -4.86
N TRP A 76 9.12 -14.00 -4.77
CA TRP A 76 7.79 -14.45 -5.20
C TRP A 76 6.62 -13.62 -4.62
N ARG A 77 6.82 -13.01 -3.47
CA ARG A 77 5.81 -12.10 -2.87
C ARG A 77 5.54 -10.89 -3.74
N GLY A 78 6.54 -10.44 -4.52
CA GLY A 78 6.41 -9.35 -5.48
C GLY A 78 5.40 -9.62 -6.59
N ALA A 79 5.10 -10.88 -6.89
CA ALA A 79 4.03 -11.22 -7.83
C ALA A 79 2.65 -10.76 -7.35
N PHE A 80 2.43 -10.72 -6.04
CA PHE A 80 1.12 -10.41 -5.45
C PHE A 80 1.06 -9.03 -4.82
N GLY A 81 2.13 -8.66 -4.12
CA GLY A 81 2.09 -7.56 -3.18
C GLY A 81 3.27 -6.60 -3.27
N VAL A 82 3.09 -5.49 -2.59
CA VAL A 82 4.09 -4.46 -2.41
C VAL A 82 4.49 -4.32 -0.95
N HIS A 83 5.66 -3.75 -0.73
CA HIS A 83 6.07 -3.12 0.53
C HIS A 83 5.88 -1.62 0.41
N SER A 84 5.31 -0.98 1.41
CA SER A 84 5.11 0.47 1.43
C SER A 84 5.81 1.11 2.63
N TRP A 85 6.21 2.39 2.46
CA TRP A 85 6.83 3.21 3.50
C TRP A 85 6.51 4.69 3.32
N VAL A 86 6.70 5.45 4.40
CA VAL A 86 6.70 6.91 4.38
C VAL A 86 8.13 7.39 4.57
N ALA A 87 8.56 8.37 3.78
CA ALA A 87 9.80 9.09 3.97
C ALA A 87 9.48 10.54 4.31
N VAL A 88 10.03 11.04 5.41
CA VAL A 88 9.81 12.41 5.88
C VAL A 88 11.12 13.16 6.03
N LYS A 89 11.10 14.45 5.73
CA LYS A 89 12.19 15.39 6.00
C LYS A 89 11.59 16.64 6.63
N PRO A 90 11.80 16.89 7.93
CA PRO A 90 11.41 18.15 8.57
C PRO A 90 12.09 19.38 7.95
N GLN A 91 11.49 20.53 8.11
CA GLN A 91 12.11 21.80 7.77
C GLN A 91 13.45 21.94 8.52
N GLY A 92 14.50 22.40 7.85
CA GLY A 92 15.83 22.53 8.41
C GLY A 92 16.65 21.22 8.46
N ALA A 93 16.05 20.06 8.20
CA ALA A 93 16.78 18.80 8.17
C ALA A 93 17.53 18.60 6.83
N ASP A 94 18.69 17.97 6.89
CA ASP A 94 19.55 17.62 5.75
C ASP A 94 19.37 16.18 5.25
N HIS A 95 18.44 15.42 5.85
CA HIS A 95 18.24 14.01 5.55
C HIS A 95 16.79 13.57 5.71
N PHE A 96 16.45 12.49 5.05
CA PHE A 96 15.16 11.82 5.21
C PHE A 96 15.19 10.76 6.31
N THR A 97 14.07 10.63 7.00
CA THR A 97 13.75 9.52 7.89
C THR A 97 12.66 8.67 7.27
N ARG A 98 12.85 7.34 7.25
CA ARG A 98 11.83 6.40 6.81
C ARG A 98 11.07 5.84 7.99
N LEU A 99 9.74 5.81 7.86
CA LEU A 99 8.80 5.14 8.75
C LEU A 99 8.26 3.91 7.99
N GLU A 100 8.58 2.73 8.49
CA GLU A 100 8.24 1.47 7.81
C GLU A 100 8.10 0.32 8.81
N VAL A 101 7.52 -0.81 8.38
CA VAL A 101 7.40 -2.02 9.20
C VAL A 101 8.19 -3.15 8.59
N MET A 102 9.05 -3.78 9.40
CA MET A 102 10.02 -4.80 9.02
C MET A 102 9.75 -6.13 9.73
N GLY A 103 9.11 -7.09 9.03
CA GLY A 103 8.77 -8.38 9.61
C GLY A 103 9.97 -9.21 10.10
N PHE A 104 11.14 -9.05 9.48
CA PHE A 104 12.35 -9.78 9.93
C PHE A 104 12.88 -9.27 11.27
N ASN A 105 12.57 -8.04 11.68
CA ASN A 105 12.93 -7.55 13.01
C ASN A 105 12.17 -8.33 14.09
N VAL A 106 10.86 -8.54 13.90
CA VAL A 106 10.03 -9.33 14.82
C VAL A 106 10.54 -10.76 14.94
N ALA A 107 10.91 -11.37 13.81
CA ALA A 107 11.48 -12.71 13.81
C ALA A 107 12.81 -12.84 14.60
N ARG A 108 13.47 -11.71 14.90
CA ARG A 108 14.69 -11.61 15.71
C ARG A 108 14.42 -11.08 17.12
N GLY A 109 13.16 -10.96 17.53
CA GLY A 109 12.76 -10.48 18.85
C GLY A 109 12.76 -8.96 19.00
N GLY A 110 12.86 -8.21 17.90
CA GLY A 110 12.80 -6.74 17.88
C GLY A 110 11.40 -6.20 17.53
N GLU A 111 11.33 -4.89 17.35
CA GLU A 111 10.09 -4.22 16.94
C GLU A 111 9.90 -4.27 15.42
N ALA A 112 8.64 -4.41 15.00
CA ALA A 112 8.24 -4.34 13.61
C ALA A 112 8.43 -2.94 13.04
N VAL A 113 8.03 -1.90 13.80
CA VAL A 113 8.15 -0.50 13.40
C VAL A 113 9.62 -0.09 13.40
N ARG A 114 10.05 0.49 12.31
CA ARG A 114 11.39 1.04 12.13
C ARG A 114 11.28 2.51 11.71
N ILE A 115 11.87 3.37 12.50
CA ILE A 115 12.03 4.80 12.21
C ILE A 115 13.54 5.06 12.17
N ALA A 116 14.08 5.32 11.00
CA ALA A 116 15.51 5.50 10.83
C ALA A 116 15.85 6.34 9.60
N ARG A 117 16.98 7.02 9.64
CA ARG A 117 17.56 7.69 8.47
C ARG A 117 17.66 6.70 7.30
N GLY A 118 17.28 7.14 6.10
CA GLY A 118 17.30 6.29 4.91
C GLY A 118 17.11 7.07 3.61
N VAL A 119 17.39 6.40 2.51
CA VAL A 119 17.14 6.91 1.16
C VAL A 119 15.63 6.89 0.92
N PRO A 120 14.97 8.05 0.63
CA PRO A 120 13.51 8.10 0.52
C PRO A 120 12.97 7.19 -0.59
N ASP A 121 13.55 7.27 -1.79
CA ASP A 121 13.18 6.57 -3.02
C ASP A 121 14.05 5.33 -3.31
N GLY A 122 14.62 4.73 -2.26
CA GLY A 122 15.52 3.58 -2.40
C GLY A 122 14.82 2.36 -3.01
N TYR A 123 15.55 1.64 -3.87
CA TYR A 123 15.09 0.34 -4.35
C TYR A 123 14.75 -0.58 -3.16
N TRP A 124 13.62 -1.27 -3.25
CA TRP A 124 13.25 -2.29 -2.27
C TRP A 124 13.81 -3.65 -2.70
N TYR A 125 15.02 -3.95 -2.23
CA TYR A 125 15.74 -5.18 -2.60
C TYR A 125 15.74 -5.45 -4.12
N GLY A 126 16.10 -4.43 -4.90
CA GLY A 126 16.15 -4.49 -6.36
C GLY A 126 14.89 -4.01 -7.08
N ASN A 127 13.75 -3.98 -6.42
CA ASN A 127 12.50 -3.50 -7.02
C ASN A 127 12.40 -1.97 -6.96
N PRO A 128 12.13 -1.30 -8.09
CA PRO A 128 11.98 0.15 -8.12
C PRO A 128 10.72 0.58 -7.37
N PRO A 129 10.78 1.65 -6.56
CA PRO A 129 9.61 2.21 -5.92
C PRO A 129 8.74 2.99 -6.91
N VAL A 130 7.47 3.13 -6.55
CA VAL A 130 6.53 4.06 -7.14
C VAL A 130 6.17 5.09 -6.09
N LEU A 131 6.20 6.37 -6.43
CA LEU A 131 5.77 7.46 -5.58
C LEU A 131 4.24 7.52 -5.59
N LEU A 132 3.62 7.34 -4.43
CA LEU A 132 2.17 7.38 -4.26
C LEU A 132 1.69 8.77 -3.85
N ARG A 133 2.50 9.49 -3.08
CA ARG A 133 2.18 10.84 -2.60
C ARG A 133 3.46 11.63 -2.39
N ASP A 134 3.43 12.91 -2.76
CA ASP A 134 4.47 13.91 -2.49
C ASP A 134 3.78 15.16 -1.91
N LEU A 135 4.13 15.51 -0.68
CA LEU A 135 3.69 16.73 -0.01
C LEU A 135 4.92 17.53 0.35
N ARG A 136 4.96 18.78 -0.06
CA ARG A 136 6.05 19.70 0.19
C ARG A 136 5.53 21.02 0.72
N GLY A 137 6.26 21.65 1.60
CA GLY A 137 5.87 22.93 2.18
C GLY A 137 6.74 23.32 3.36
N GLY A 138 6.22 24.25 4.14
CA GLY A 138 6.87 24.73 5.37
C GLY A 138 6.24 24.11 6.62
N GLU A 139 5.88 25.00 7.55
CA GLU A 139 5.38 24.64 8.89
C GLU A 139 4.11 23.76 8.88
N GLU A 140 3.26 23.86 7.87
CA GLU A 140 2.06 23.02 7.79
C GLU A 140 2.43 21.55 7.56
N VAL A 141 3.38 21.28 6.64
CA VAL A 141 3.87 19.93 6.37
C VAL A 141 4.67 19.41 7.57
N ASP A 142 5.43 20.28 8.24
CA ASP A 142 6.14 19.93 9.47
C ASP A 142 5.19 19.43 10.57
N ARG A 143 4.05 20.10 10.78
CA ARG A 143 3.01 19.62 11.72
C ARG A 143 2.46 18.26 11.34
N LEU A 144 2.33 17.96 10.04
CA LEU A 144 1.91 16.62 9.62
C LEU A 144 2.99 15.56 9.89
N ILE A 145 4.27 15.93 9.78
CA ILE A 145 5.39 15.04 10.15
C ILE A 145 5.34 14.70 11.63
N GLU A 146 5.11 15.67 12.51
CA GLU A 146 4.97 15.44 13.96
C GLU A 146 3.81 14.47 14.24
N ARG A 147 2.65 14.69 13.61
CA ARG A 147 1.48 13.81 13.75
C ARG A 147 1.76 12.38 13.24
N LEU A 148 2.58 12.23 12.19
CA LEU A 148 3.00 10.91 11.70
C LEU A 148 3.86 10.17 12.74
N TYR A 149 4.79 10.87 13.41
CA TYR A 149 5.58 10.29 14.50
C TYR A 149 4.69 9.89 15.69
N GLU A 150 3.77 10.74 16.09
CA GLU A 150 2.81 10.42 17.16
C GLU A 150 1.92 9.22 16.80
N ALA A 151 1.36 9.19 15.59
CA ALA A 151 0.57 8.06 15.10
C ALA A 151 1.40 6.78 15.06
N SER A 152 2.65 6.86 14.60
CA SER A 152 3.57 5.72 14.61
C SER A 152 3.80 5.17 16.01
N GLY A 153 3.97 6.05 17.01
CA GLY A 153 4.12 5.65 18.42
C GLY A 153 2.87 4.98 19.01
N ARG A 154 1.69 5.30 18.49
CA ARG A 154 0.41 4.66 18.90
C ARG A 154 0.02 3.44 18.07
N TYR A 155 0.81 3.03 17.07
CA TYR A 155 0.51 1.87 16.25
C TYR A 155 0.44 0.60 17.12
N PRO A 156 -0.65 -0.18 17.08
CA PRO A 156 -0.85 -1.24 18.09
C PRO A 156 0.03 -2.49 17.88
N TYR A 157 0.65 -2.65 16.71
CA TYR A 157 1.37 -3.88 16.34
C TYR A 157 2.88 -3.70 16.26
N HIS A 158 3.50 -3.12 17.31
CA HIS A 158 4.96 -2.93 17.37
C HIS A 158 5.73 -4.25 17.39
N HIS A 159 5.17 -5.31 17.96
CA HIS A 159 5.82 -6.61 18.14
C HIS A 159 5.16 -7.73 17.33
N GLU A 160 4.30 -7.38 16.37
CA GLU A 160 3.54 -8.34 15.58
C GLU A 160 3.70 -8.06 14.08
N TYR A 161 3.90 -9.13 13.30
CA TYR A 161 3.96 -9.06 11.85
C TYR A 161 3.41 -10.34 11.24
N ARG A 162 2.42 -10.21 10.37
CA ARG A 162 1.87 -11.29 9.56
C ARG A 162 1.82 -10.84 8.10
N ILE A 163 2.48 -11.60 7.23
CA ILE A 163 2.49 -11.29 5.79
C ILE A 163 1.06 -11.19 5.24
N TRP A 164 0.16 -12.06 5.70
CA TRP A 164 -1.23 -12.16 5.31
C TRP A 164 -2.09 -12.61 6.48
N PRO A 165 -3.28 -12.08 6.67
CA PRO A 165 -3.88 -10.91 6.01
C PRO A 165 -3.32 -9.56 6.52
N GLY A 166 -2.50 -9.56 7.53
CA GLY A 166 -1.91 -8.48 8.30
C GLY A 166 -1.86 -8.80 9.81
N PRO A 167 -1.28 -7.94 10.65
CA PRO A 167 -0.66 -6.64 10.32
C PRO A 167 0.68 -6.76 9.60
N ASN A 168 0.93 -5.88 8.63
CA ASN A 168 2.16 -5.81 7.85
C ASN A 168 2.52 -4.36 7.46
N SER A 169 3.48 -4.16 6.55
CA SER A 169 3.88 -2.81 6.13
C SER A 169 2.73 -1.99 5.54
N ASN A 170 1.87 -2.61 4.74
CA ASN A 170 0.73 -1.92 4.13
C ASN A 170 -0.36 -1.59 5.16
N THR A 171 -0.56 -2.45 6.16
CA THR A 171 -1.43 -2.18 7.32
C THR A 171 -0.97 -0.94 8.06
N TYR A 172 0.35 -0.82 8.28
CA TYR A 172 0.95 0.31 8.97
C TYR A 172 0.76 1.63 8.20
N ILE A 173 1.03 1.63 6.89
CA ILE A 173 0.84 2.84 6.08
C ILE A 173 -0.65 3.22 5.96
N ALA A 174 -1.55 2.24 5.83
CA ALA A 174 -2.99 2.49 5.85
C ALA A 174 -3.47 3.06 7.21
N TYR A 175 -2.86 2.61 8.32
CA TYR A 175 -3.10 3.16 9.65
C TYR A 175 -2.63 4.63 9.74
N LEU A 176 -1.37 4.92 9.36
CA LEU A 176 -0.83 6.29 9.36
C LEU A 176 -1.68 7.23 8.50
N ALA A 177 -2.11 6.77 7.33
CA ALA A 177 -2.94 7.55 6.43
C ALA A 177 -4.32 7.88 7.03
N ARG A 178 -4.92 6.99 7.82
CA ARG A 178 -6.17 7.26 8.55
C ARG A 178 -5.98 8.23 9.71
N GLU A 179 -4.84 8.17 10.41
CA GLU A 179 -4.49 9.09 11.51
C GLU A 179 -4.13 10.50 10.99
N VAL A 180 -3.60 10.57 9.76
CA VAL A 180 -3.21 11.83 9.09
C VAL A 180 -3.88 11.88 7.70
N PRO A 181 -5.21 12.11 7.63
CA PRO A 181 -5.97 12.03 6.38
C PRO A 181 -5.60 13.10 5.35
N GLU A 182 -4.91 14.16 5.75
CA GLU A 182 -4.36 15.18 4.86
C GLU A 182 -3.34 14.59 3.86
N LEU A 183 -2.76 13.45 4.18
CA LEU A 183 -1.89 12.72 3.25
C LEU A 183 -2.62 12.28 1.98
N ARG A 184 -3.94 12.02 2.06
CA ARG A 184 -4.77 11.53 0.94
C ARG A 184 -4.10 10.39 0.16
N VAL A 185 -3.58 9.41 0.88
CA VAL A 185 -2.86 8.30 0.26
C VAL A 185 -3.83 7.29 -0.32
N ASN A 186 -3.75 7.07 -1.62
CA ASN A 186 -4.37 5.93 -2.29
C ASN A 186 -3.36 4.79 -2.40
N LEU A 187 -3.51 3.76 -1.56
CA LEU A 187 -2.66 2.58 -1.60
C LEU A 187 -3.10 1.64 -2.75
N PRO A 188 -2.16 1.11 -3.54
CA PRO A 188 -2.50 0.27 -4.68
C PRO A 188 -3.24 -1.02 -4.26
N SER A 189 -4.01 -1.60 -5.18
CA SER A 189 -4.68 -2.90 -4.98
C SER A 189 -3.72 -4.04 -4.60
N THR A 190 -2.45 -3.90 -4.94
CA THR A 190 -1.37 -4.82 -4.56
C THR A 190 -0.83 -4.57 -3.14
N ALA A 191 -1.31 -3.57 -2.40
CA ALA A 191 -0.95 -3.34 -1.01
C ALA A 191 -1.71 -4.29 -0.08
N ILE A 192 -1.44 -5.59 -0.17
CA ILE A 192 -2.06 -6.63 0.66
C ILE A 192 -1.86 -6.29 2.13
N GLY A 193 -2.95 -6.30 2.90
CA GLY A 193 -2.96 -5.94 4.32
C GLY A 193 -3.40 -4.51 4.60
N LYS A 194 -3.60 -3.64 3.59
CA LYS A 194 -4.15 -2.28 3.78
C LYS A 194 -5.56 -2.30 4.38
N ASP A 195 -6.28 -3.41 4.17
CA ASP A 195 -7.65 -3.62 4.65
C ASP A 195 -7.72 -4.26 6.04
N TYR A 196 -6.58 -4.63 6.64
CA TYR A 196 -6.53 -5.13 8.00
C TYR A 196 -6.70 -3.95 8.97
N LEU A 197 -7.88 -3.87 9.60
CA LEU A 197 -8.19 -2.80 10.54
C LEU A 197 -7.62 -3.12 11.93
N PRO A 198 -7.00 -2.14 12.62
CA PRO A 198 -6.58 -2.31 14.00
C PRO A 198 -7.74 -2.65 14.93
N ASP A 199 -7.41 -3.28 16.05
CA ASP A 199 -8.34 -3.57 17.18
C ASP A 199 -9.57 -4.42 16.79
N GLY A 200 -9.47 -5.20 15.70
CA GLY A 200 -10.57 -6.02 15.21
C GLY A 200 -11.74 -5.20 14.65
N GLY A 201 -11.51 -3.95 14.32
CA GLY A 201 -12.51 -3.07 13.72
C GLY A 201 -13.08 -3.65 12.42
N VAL A 202 -14.38 -3.45 12.21
CA VAL A 202 -15.09 -3.88 11.00
C VAL A 202 -15.36 -2.70 10.08
N PHE A 203 -15.40 -1.49 10.62
CA PHE A 203 -15.73 -0.26 9.90
C PHE A 203 -14.68 0.82 10.18
N ALA A 204 -14.23 1.50 9.13
CA ALA A 204 -13.26 2.59 9.22
C ALA A 204 -13.47 3.62 8.11
N LYS A 205 -12.79 4.76 8.23
CA LYS A 205 -12.56 5.64 7.07
C LYS A 205 -11.63 4.95 6.07
N ALA A 206 -11.79 5.26 4.78
CA ALA A 206 -10.80 4.89 3.77
C ALA A 206 -9.42 5.47 4.12
N PRO A 207 -8.29 4.86 3.69
CA PRO A 207 -6.96 5.40 3.96
C PRO A 207 -6.75 6.83 3.47
N SER A 208 -7.36 7.21 2.34
CA SER A 208 -7.34 8.59 1.84
C SER A 208 -8.12 9.59 2.70
N GLY A 209 -8.94 9.13 3.65
CA GLY A 209 -9.88 9.95 4.41
C GLY A 209 -11.12 10.38 3.61
N THR A 210 -11.25 10.03 2.32
CA THR A 210 -12.29 10.53 1.40
C THR A 210 -13.51 9.61 1.27
N GLY A 211 -13.59 8.56 2.09
CA GLY A 211 -14.68 7.60 2.03
C GLY A 211 -14.71 6.65 3.22
N ILE A 212 -15.35 5.52 3.02
CA ILE A 212 -15.63 4.52 4.05
C ILE A 212 -15.15 3.13 3.62
N GLN A 213 -14.81 2.33 4.58
CA GLN A 213 -14.39 0.95 4.40
C GLN A 213 -15.08 0.02 5.38
N LEU A 214 -15.59 -1.09 4.86
CA LEU A 214 -16.00 -2.26 5.63
C LEU A 214 -14.94 -3.33 5.42
N SER A 215 -14.44 -3.93 6.50
CA SER A 215 -13.45 -4.99 6.42
C SER A 215 -13.65 -6.04 7.50
N LEU A 216 -13.63 -7.30 7.12
CA LEU A 216 -13.68 -8.44 8.01
C LEU A 216 -12.27 -9.04 8.11
N ALA A 217 -11.55 -8.66 9.16
CA ALA A 217 -10.19 -9.11 9.45
C ALA A 217 -9.19 -8.97 8.27
N GLY A 218 -9.40 -8.01 7.37
CA GLY A 218 -8.56 -7.84 6.17
C GLY A 218 -8.73 -8.92 5.09
N LEU A 219 -9.68 -9.84 5.27
CA LEU A 219 -9.93 -10.95 4.33
C LEU A 219 -11.06 -10.66 3.35
N PHE A 220 -12.12 -10.03 3.82
CA PHE A 220 -13.28 -9.67 3.00
C PHE A 220 -13.65 -8.23 3.31
N GLY A 221 -14.03 -7.48 2.29
CA GLY A 221 -14.41 -6.10 2.51
C GLY A 221 -14.82 -5.36 1.25
N VAL A 222 -15.34 -4.16 1.49
CA VAL A 222 -15.67 -3.20 0.44
C VAL A 222 -15.21 -1.83 0.89
N LEU A 223 -14.58 -1.09 0.00
CA LEU A 223 -14.17 0.29 0.20
C LEU A 223 -14.83 1.14 -0.87
N LEU A 224 -15.43 2.25 -0.47
CA LEU A 224 -16.00 3.26 -1.36
C LEU A 224 -15.48 4.63 -0.93
N ALA A 225 -14.70 5.25 -1.79
CA ALA A 225 -14.09 6.54 -1.54
C ALA A 225 -13.88 7.35 -2.82
N ARG A 226 -13.67 8.64 -2.69
CA ARG A 226 -13.42 9.51 -3.84
C ARG A 226 -12.08 9.19 -4.49
N GLU A 227 -11.04 8.98 -3.70
CA GLU A 227 -9.66 8.75 -4.19
C GLU A 227 -9.46 7.30 -4.64
N GLU A 228 -9.90 6.31 -3.85
CA GLU A 228 -9.74 4.89 -4.13
C GLU A 228 -10.82 4.32 -5.05
N GLY A 229 -11.91 5.06 -5.29
CA GLY A 229 -13.04 4.55 -6.06
C GLY A 229 -13.85 3.50 -5.31
N LEU A 230 -14.22 2.43 -6.00
CA LEU A 230 -14.86 1.24 -5.43
C LEU A 230 -13.88 0.07 -5.48
N GLU A 231 -13.57 -0.49 -4.32
CA GLU A 231 -12.75 -1.69 -4.20
C GLU A 231 -13.50 -2.81 -3.48
N VAL A 232 -13.26 -4.04 -3.90
CA VAL A 232 -13.72 -5.26 -3.24
C VAL A 232 -12.50 -6.07 -2.81
N ASN A 233 -12.43 -6.41 -1.54
CA ASN A 233 -11.45 -7.31 -0.98
C ASN A 233 -12.01 -8.72 -0.91
N PHE A 234 -11.29 -9.67 -1.51
CA PHE A 234 -11.58 -11.10 -1.42
C PHE A 234 -10.32 -11.86 -1.03
N LEU A 235 -10.30 -12.42 0.16
CA LEU A 235 -9.16 -13.13 0.76
C LEU A 235 -7.87 -12.28 0.79
N GLY A 236 -7.99 -10.97 1.07
CA GLY A 236 -6.86 -10.05 1.12
C GLY A 236 -6.39 -9.55 -0.26
N LEU A 237 -6.99 -10.03 -1.34
CA LEU A 237 -6.76 -9.54 -2.70
C LEU A 237 -7.77 -8.46 -3.04
N ASN A 238 -7.32 -7.35 -3.62
CA ASN A 238 -8.18 -6.22 -3.97
C ASN A 238 -8.39 -6.11 -5.47
N ALA A 239 -9.65 -5.96 -5.87
CA ALA A 239 -10.06 -5.58 -7.21
C ALA A 239 -10.99 -4.36 -7.12
N GLY A 240 -10.85 -3.41 -8.06
CA GLY A 240 -11.63 -2.19 -7.98
C GLY A 240 -11.60 -1.34 -9.24
N VAL A 241 -12.32 -0.24 -9.17
CA VAL A 241 -12.40 0.77 -10.22
C VAL A 241 -12.22 2.14 -9.59
N ASP A 242 -11.19 2.86 -10.01
CA ASP A 242 -11.02 4.28 -9.70
C ASP A 242 -12.00 5.09 -10.56
N PHE A 243 -12.67 6.05 -9.97
CA PHE A 243 -13.62 6.88 -10.71
C PHE A 243 -12.93 8.05 -11.42
N TRP A 244 -11.84 8.57 -10.84
CA TRP A 244 -11.12 9.69 -11.40
C TRP A 244 -9.66 9.76 -10.92
N PRO A 245 -8.68 9.66 -11.84
CA PRO A 245 -8.84 9.27 -13.25
C PRO A 245 -9.26 7.81 -13.39
N LEU A 246 -10.09 7.52 -14.40
CA LEU A 246 -10.67 6.18 -14.57
C LEU A 246 -9.60 5.11 -14.73
N ALA A 247 -9.65 4.10 -13.88
CA ALA A 247 -8.75 2.96 -13.96
C ALA A 247 -9.37 1.70 -13.36
N LEU A 248 -8.85 0.56 -13.77
CA LEU A 248 -9.15 -0.75 -13.22
C LEU A 248 -8.00 -1.18 -12.31
N ASN A 249 -8.31 -1.57 -11.10
CA ASN A 249 -7.36 -2.13 -10.13
C ASN A 249 -7.53 -3.64 -10.07
N LEU A 250 -6.46 -4.39 -10.34
CA LEU A 250 -6.49 -5.85 -10.38
C LEU A 250 -5.48 -6.47 -9.41
N PRO A 251 -5.83 -7.60 -8.75
CA PRO A 251 -4.94 -8.30 -7.84
C PRO A 251 -3.65 -8.74 -8.55
N GLY A 252 -2.51 -8.54 -7.90
CA GLY A 252 -1.20 -8.90 -8.46
C GLY A 252 -0.72 -8.01 -9.61
N VAL A 253 -1.61 -7.56 -10.48
CA VAL A 253 -1.28 -6.70 -11.63
C VAL A 253 -1.10 -5.25 -11.18
N GLY A 254 -2.03 -4.73 -10.38
CA GLY A 254 -2.09 -3.34 -9.98
C GLY A 254 -3.05 -2.52 -10.83
N ARG A 255 -2.75 -1.24 -11.01
CA ARG A 255 -3.60 -0.25 -11.69
C ARG A 255 -3.40 -0.25 -13.21
N ILE A 256 -4.49 -0.33 -13.95
CA ILE A 256 -4.53 -0.22 -15.41
C ILE A 256 -5.53 0.87 -15.76
N GLY A 257 -5.07 1.92 -16.44
CA GLY A 257 -5.94 3.03 -16.84
C GLY A 257 -5.18 4.32 -17.05
N MET A 258 -5.89 5.44 -16.96
CA MET A 258 -5.29 6.76 -17.12
C MET A 258 -4.22 7.01 -16.05
N PRO A 259 -3.07 7.61 -16.40
CA PRO A 259 -2.05 7.93 -15.42
C PRO A 259 -2.61 8.86 -14.35
N VAL A 260 -2.24 8.62 -13.11
CA VAL A 260 -2.42 9.62 -12.06
C VAL A 260 -1.37 10.69 -12.32
N HIS A 261 -1.80 11.89 -12.66
CA HIS A 261 -0.87 13.02 -12.63
C HIS A 261 -0.48 13.17 -11.15
N ALA A 262 0.82 13.15 -10.86
CA ALA A 262 1.30 13.57 -9.55
C ALA A 262 0.66 14.95 -9.29
N PRO A 263 0.06 15.19 -8.11
CA PRO A 263 -0.54 16.46 -7.83
C PRO A 263 0.52 17.54 -8.06
N LEU A 264 0.26 18.36 -9.07
CA LEU A 264 0.98 19.62 -9.24
C LEU A 264 0.77 20.36 -7.91
N HIS A 265 1.84 20.90 -7.37
CA HIS A 265 1.85 21.74 -6.19
C HIS A 265 0.56 22.54 -6.09
N ASP A 266 -0.22 22.35 -5.04
CA ASP A 266 -1.27 23.29 -4.67
C ASP A 266 -0.55 24.58 -4.28
N ASN A 267 -0.56 25.57 -5.19
CA ASN A 267 -0.06 26.93 -4.94
C ASN A 267 -0.91 27.63 -3.88
#